data_15b3ebe657f06fd45f97e7b6f26fb92f
#
_entry.id   15b3ebe657f06fd45f97e7b6f26fb92f
#
_cell.length_a   1.000
_cell.length_b   1.000
_cell.length_c   1.000
_cell.angle_alpha   90.00
_cell.angle_beta   90.00
_cell.angle_gamma   90.00
#
_symmetry.space_group_name_H-M   'P 1'
#
loop_
_entity.id
_entity.type
_entity.pdbx_description
1 polymer ?
#
loop_
_entity_poly.entity_id
_entity_poly.type
_entity_poly.pdbx_seq_one_letter_code
_entity_poly.pdbx_strand_id
1 'polypeptide(L)'
;MPGVPASAPDMNMYTGLPMRNLKGRYKLQDFTILRTLGTGSFGRVHLVQSVHNQRFYAIKVLRKQHVVKMKQVEHVNNEHSVLSMVRHPFLVNLWGTFQDPTFLYMVMDFVPGGELFSLLRQSRRFPSQVAKFYISEVALAIDFLHKHNIIYRDLKPENVLIGADGHLKLIDFGFAKVTAQSNGMCWTLCGT
;
A
#
# COMPACT_ATOMS: atom_id res chain seq x y z
N MET A 1 -15.43 -21.86 28.83
CA MET A 1 -14.52 -21.82 27.68
C MET A 1 -14.75 -20.48 26.95
N PRO A 2 -13.78 -19.58 26.85
CA PRO A 2 -13.95 -18.36 26.10
C PRO A 2 -13.97 -18.70 24.62
N GLY A 3 -15.01 -18.23 23.89
CA GLY A 3 -15.25 -18.53 22.50
C GLY A 3 -14.08 -18.10 21.61
N VAL A 4 -13.73 -18.95 20.66
CA VAL A 4 -12.82 -18.66 19.54
C VAL A 4 -13.37 -17.41 18.82
N PRO A 5 -12.58 -16.33 18.68
CA PRO A 5 -13.06 -15.18 17.91
C PRO A 5 -13.41 -15.64 16.51
N ALA A 6 -14.61 -15.28 16.05
CA ALA A 6 -15.08 -15.56 14.70
C ALA A 6 -13.99 -15.16 13.70
N SER A 7 -13.58 -16.07 12.83
CA SER A 7 -12.62 -15.81 11.76
C SER A 7 -13.11 -14.59 10.97
N ALA A 8 -12.21 -13.62 10.76
CA ALA A 8 -12.52 -12.45 9.95
C ALA A 8 -13.12 -12.93 8.60
N PRO A 9 -14.20 -12.29 8.12
CA PRO A 9 -14.87 -12.71 6.90
C PRO A 9 -13.86 -12.76 5.76
N ASP A 10 -13.96 -13.80 4.91
CA ASP A 10 -13.06 -13.97 3.78
C ASP A 10 -13.28 -12.81 2.79
N MET A 11 -12.35 -11.87 2.76
CA MET A 11 -12.42 -10.67 1.93
C MET A 11 -12.55 -11.00 0.44
N ASN A 12 -12.13 -12.19 0.00
CA ASN A 12 -12.24 -12.65 -1.38
C ASN A 12 -13.70 -12.73 -1.83
N MET A 13 -14.61 -13.09 -0.92
CA MET A 13 -16.04 -13.16 -1.21
C MET A 13 -16.62 -11.81 -1.64
N TYR A 14 -16.09 -10.72 -1.13
CA TYR A 14 -16.57 -9.36 -1.42
C TYR A 14 -15.86 -8.72 -2.60
N THR A 15 -14.59 -9.01 -2.82
CA THR A 15 -13.77 -8.37 -3.86
C THR A 15 -13.76 -9.14 -5.18
N GLY A 16 -14.06 -10.45 -5.16
CA GLY A 16 -13.87 -11.34 -6.29
C GLY A 16 -12.40 -11.54 -6.71
N LEU A 17 -11.46 -11.02 -5.92
CA LEU A 17 -10.01 -11.13 -6.18
C LEU A 17 -9.41 -12.26 -5.35
N PRO A 18 -8.55 -13.12 -5.93
CA PRO A 18 -7.87 -14.16 -5.19
C PRO A 18 -6.80 -13.55 -4.27
N MET A 19 -6.79 -14.01 -3.02
CA MET A 19 -5.71 -13.64 -2.10
C MET A 19 -4.42 -14.35 -2.47
N ARG A 20 -3.35 -13.60 -2.69
CA ARG A 20 -2.02 -14.15 -2.98
C ARG A 20 -1.35 -14.60 -1.69
N ASN A 21 -0.78 -15.81 -1.68
CA ASN A 21 0.07 -16.23 -0.56
C ASN A 21 1.44 -15.57 -0.67
N LEU A 22 1.63 -14.49 0.06
CA LEU A 22 2.84 -13.67 0.07
C LEU A 22 3.65 -13.79 1.37
N LYS A 23 3.18 -14.61 2.33
CA LYS A 23 3.82 -14.77 3.64
C LYS A 23 5.08 -15.63 3.55
N GLY A 24 6.12 -15.22 4.28
CA GLY A 24 7.33 -16.02 4.47
C GLY A 24 8.21 -16.22 3.23
N ARG A 25 7.95 -15.50 2.14
CA ARG A 25 8.75 -15.62 0.90
C ARG A 25 10.15 -15.05 1.02
N TYR A 26 10.37 -14.16 1.99
CA TYR A 26 11.62 -13.40 2.15
C TYR A 26 12.06 -13.38 3.60
N LYS A 27 13.33 -13.10 3.79
CA LYS A 27 13.98 -12.81 5.07
C LYS A 27 14.75 -11.51 4.94
N LEU A 28 15.07 -10.85 6.05
CA LEU A 28 15.81 -9.58 6.02
C LEU A 28 17.19 -9.74 5.36
N GLN A 29 17.81 -10.89 5.51
CA GLN A 29 19.11 -11.23 4.91
C GLN A 29 19.09 -11.30 3.37
N ASP A 30 17.91 -11.42 2.74
CA ASP A 30 17.76 -11.41 1.29
C ASP A 30 17.92 -10.01 0.70
N PHE A 31 18.12 -8.99 1.54
CA PHE A 31 18.14 -7.58 1.13
C PHE A 31 19.31 -6.82 1.76
N THR A 32 19.98 -6.01 0.96
CA THR A 32 20.91 -4.98 1.43
C THR A 32 20.16 -3.66 1.58
N ILE A 33 20.15 -3.09 2.79
CA ILE A 33 19.53 -1.79 3.06
C ILE A 33 20.46 -0.70 2.55
N LEU A 34 19.94 0.18 1.67
CA LEU A 34 20.72 1.25 1.05
C LEU A 34 20.48 2.60 1.74
N ARG A 35 19.23 3.00 1.87
CA ARG A 35 18.86 4.26 2.54
C ARG A 35 17.40 4.24 3.00
N THR A 36 17.05 5.15 3.90
CA THR A 36 15.65 5.41 4.27
C THR A 36 14.99 6.28 3.20
N LEU A 37 13.79 5.87 2.74
CA LEU A 37 12.96 6.62 1.81
C LEU A 37 12.00 7.56 2.54
N GLY A 38 11.47 7.10 3.69
CA GLY A 38 10.53 7.87 4.50
C GLY A 38 10.40 7.30 5.91
N THR A 39 9.96 8.16 6.82
CA THR A 39 9.64 7.79 8.20
C THR A 39 8.20 8.16 8.50
N GLY A 40 7.42 7.20 8.97
CA GLY A 40 6.05 7.41 9.44
C GLY A 40 5.92 7.18 10.94
N SER A 41 4.74 7.45 11.48
CA SER A 41 4.44 7.30 12.92
C SER A 41 4.68 5.89 13.46
N PHE A 42 4.60 4.85 12.61
CA PHE A 42 4.63 3.44 13.04
C PHE A 42 5.85 2.69 12.55
N GLY A 43 6.67 3.30 11.69
CA GLY A 43 7.82 2.63 11.11
C GLY A 43 8.56 3.44 10.08
N ARG A 44 9.37 2.76 9.29
CA ARG A 44 10.21 3.37 8.25
C ARG A 44 10.06 2.60 6.95
N VAL A 45 10.25 3.29 5.85
CA VAL A 45 10.36 2.69 4.52
C VAL A 45 11.81 2.82 4.08
N HIS A 46 12.42 1.70 3.70
CA HIS A 46 13.81 1.65 3.24
C HIS A 46 13.88 1.25 1.78
N LEU A 47 14.77 1.90 1.03
CA LEU A 47 15.25 1.39 -0.24
C LEU A 47 16.21 0.23 0.04
N VAL A 48 15.95 -0.89 -0.59
CA VAL A 48 16.76 -2.08 -0.47
C VAL A 48 17.08 -2.67 -1.84
N GLN A 49 18.19 -3.41 -1.92
CA GLN A 49 18.54 -4.21 -3.09
C GLN A 49 18.49 -5.70 -2.71
N SER A 50 17.80 -6.50 -3.51
CA SER A 50 17.79 -7.95 -3.29
C SER A 50 19.14 -8.56 -3.65
N VAL A 51 19.68 -9.40 -2.77
CA VAL A 51 20.94 -10.13 -3.01
C VAL A 51 20.79 -11.20 -4.10
N HIS A 52 19.54 -11.67 -4.37
CA HIS A 52 19.29 -12.75 -5.32
C HIS A 52 19.16 -12.27 -6.77
N ASN A 53 18.47 -11.14 -6.99
CA ASN A 53 18.17 -10.67 -8.35
C ASN A 53 18.65 -9.25 -8.64
N GLN A 54 19.35 -8.63 -7.69
CA GLN A 54 19.91 -7.27 -7.77
C GLN A 54 18.89 -6.16 -8.04
N ARG A 55 17.58 -6.47 -7.95
CA ARG A 55 16.51 -5.48 -8.13
C ARG A 55 16.29 -4.67 -6.86
N PHE A 56 15.81 -3.45 -7.07
CA PHE A 56 15.47 -2.53 -5.98
C PHE A 56 14.02 -2.70 -5.54
N TYR A 57 13.80 -2.63 -4.23
CA TYR A 57 12.50 -2.73 -3.58
C TYR A 57 12.39 -1.66 -2.50
N ALA A 58 11.16 -1.36 -2.10
CA ALA A 58 10.88 -0.63 -0.88
C ALA A 58 10.43 -1.63 0.21
N ILE A 59 11.08 -1.60 1.37
CA ILE A 59 10.62 -2.38 2.52
C ILE A 59 10.05 -1.44 3.57
N LYS A 60 8.76 -1.58 3.84
CA LYS A 60 8.06 -0.93 4.96
C LYS A 60 8.29 -1.79 6.21
N VAL A 61 8.95 -1.22 7.21
CA VAL A 61 9.30 -1.85 8.49
C VAL A 61 8.45 -1.26 9.59
N LEU A 62 7.62 -2.07 10.23
CA LEU A 62 6.67 -1.62 11.27
C LEU A 62 7.03 -2.25 12.61
N ARG A 63 7.21 -1.46 13.67
CA ARG A 63 7.50 -1.96 15.01
C ARG A 63 6.22 -2.45 15.68
N LYS A 64 6.13 -3.76 15.98
CA LYS A 64 4.93 -4.42 16.54
C LYS A 64 4.38 -3.70 17.77
N GLN A 65 5.26 -3.37 18.73
CA GLN A 65 4.87 -2.64 19.94
C GLN A 65 4.24 -1.28 19.64
N HIS A 66 4.77 -0.53 18.65
CA HIS A 66 4.22 0.76 18.24
C HIS A 66 2.84 0.61 17.59
N VAL A 67 2.70 -0.37 16.68
CA VAL A 67 1.42 -0.67 16.02
C VAL A 67 0.33 -0.98 17.06
N VAL A 68 0.64 -1.79 18.06
CA VAL A 68 -0.30 -2.12 19.16
C VAL A 68 -0.60 -0.90 20.03
N LYS A 69 0.44 -0.19 20.49
CA LYS A 69 0.31 1.00 21.36
C LYS A 69 -0.55 2.08 20.72
N MET A 70 -0.40 2.29 19.41
CA MET A 70 -1.13 3.32 18.65
C MET A 70 -2.46 2.80 18.08
N LYS A 71 -2.91 1.61 18.46
CA LYS A 71 -4.17 0.97 18.03
C LYS A 71 -4.30 0.88 16.50
N GLN A 72 -3.18 0.62 15.80
CA GLN A 72 -3.11 0.59 14.33
C GLN A 72 -3.13 -0.83 13.75
N VAL A 73 -3.40 -1.85 14.56
CA VAL A 73 -3.40 -3.26 14.13
C VAL A 73 -4.38 -3.48 12.98
N GLU A 74 -5.57 -2.89 13.06
CA GLU A 74 -6.59 -3.00 12.01
C GLU A 74 -6.11 -2.36 10.70
N HIS A 75 -5.52 -1.16 10.74
CA HIS A 75 -5.01 -0.46 9.56
C HIS A 75 -3.89 -1.26 8.88
N VAL A 76 -2.95 -1.81 9.64
CA VAL A 76 -1.86 -2.65 9.11
C VAL A 76 -2.41 -3.93 8.48
N ASN A 77 -3.38 -4.57 9.12
CA ASN A 77 -4.02 -5.77 8.57
C ASN A 77 -4.82 -5.47 7.31
N ASN A 78 -5.55 -4.36 7.27
CA ASN A 78 -6.30 -3.92 6.09
C ASN A 78 -5.36 -3.62 4.93
N GLU A 79 -4.28 -2.86 5.16
CA GLU A 79 -3.26 -2.58 4.15
C GLU A 79 -2.67 -3.89 3.59
N HIS A 80 -2.24 -4.80 4.47
CA HIS A 80 -1.73 -6.10 4.06
C HIS A 80 -2.76 -6.89 3.24
N SER A 81 -4.00 -6.96 3.71
CA SER A 81 -5.05 -7.74 3.07
C SER A 81 -5.39 -7.19 1.69
N VAL A 82 -5.59 -5.87 1.57
CA VAL A 82 -5.88 -5.23 0.28
C VAL A 82 -4.72 -5.42 -0.68
N LEU A 83 -3.48 -5.10 -0.27
CA LEU A 83 -2.30 -5.26 -1.13
C LEU A 83 -2.00 -6.72 -1.50
N SER A 84 -2.47 -7.68 -0.71
CA SER A 84 -2.35 -9.12 -1.06
C SER A 84 -3.33 -9.56 -2.15
N MET A 85 -4.40 -8.81 -2.39
CA MET A 85 -5.40 -9.10 -3.41
C MET A 85 -5.18 -8.31 -4.70
N VAL A 86 -4.92 -7.00 -4.57
CA VAL A 86 -4.87 -6.10 -5.73
C VAL A 86 -3.58 -6.27 -6.54
N ARG A 87 -3.73 -6.14 -7.87
CA ARG A 87 -2.61 -6.01 -8.80
C ARG A 87 -3.07 -5.15 -9.99
N HIS A 88 -2.48 -3.96 -10.11
CA HIS A 88 -2.82 -3.01 -11.17
C HIS A 88 -1.58 -2.18 -11.53
N PRO A 89 -1.40 -1.74 -12.79
CA PRO A 89 -0.24 -0.94 -13.18
C PRO A 89 -0.03 0.31 -12.36
N PHE A 90 -1.11 0.98 -11.94
CA PHE A 90 -1.08 2.22 -11.18
C PHE A 90 -1.27 2.05 -9.67
N LEU A 91 -1.15 0.83 -9.15
CA LEU A 91 -1.09 0.54 -7.71
C LEU A 91 0.28 -0.02 -7.35
N VAL A 92 0.79 0.31 -6.17
CA VAL A 92 2.00 -0.33 -5.63
C VAL A 92 1.76 -1.83 -5.47
N ASN A 93 2.68 -2.65 -5.95
CA ASN A 93 2.57 -4.09 -5.79
C ASN A 93 3.27 -4.56 -4.52
N LEU A 94 2.63 -5.46 -3.78
CA LEU A 94 3.21 -6.18 -2.66
C LEU A 94 3.83 -7.49 -3.18
N TRP A 95 5.12 -7.68 -2.95
CA TRP A 95 5.88 -8.86 -3.37
C TRP A 95 5.92 -9.95 -2.31
N GLY A 96 5.89 -9.56 -1.03
CA GLY A 96 5.89 -10.49 0.07
C GLY A 96 5.87 -9.81 1.42
N THR A 97 5.61 -10.60 2.45
CA THR A 97 5.66 -10.18 3.83
C THR A 97 6.40 -11.21 4.68
N PHE A 98 7.11 -10.72 5.67
CA PHE A 98 7.75 -11.55 6.70
C PHE A 98 7.79 -10.80 8.02
N GLN A 99 8.20 -11.47 9.08
CA GLN A 99 8.28 -10.88 10.40
C GLN A 99 9.37 -11.52 11.23
N ASP A 100 9.85 -10.77 12.21
CA ASP A 100 10.65 -11.25 13.32
C ASP A 100 9.94 -10.99 14.66
N PRO A 101 10.55 -11.28 15.82
CA PRO A 101 9.93 -11.01 17.11
C PRO A 101 9.52 -9.55 17.33
N THR A 102 10.21 -8.57 16.71
CA THR A 102 10.07 -7.14 16.96
C THR A 102 9.34 -6.39 15.85
N PHE A 103 9.53 -6.80 14.58
CA PHE A 103 9.07 -6.06 13.40
C PHE A 103 8.21 -6.89 12.45
N LEU A 104 7.34 -6.18 11.71
CA LEU A 104 6.66 -6.64 10.51
C LEU A 104 7.32 -5.98 9.29
N TYR A 105 7.42 -6.72 8.19
CA TYR A 105 8.05 -6.28 6.96
C TYR A 105 7.12 -6.50 5.77
N MET A 106 6.98 -5.47 4.93
CA MET A 106 6.25 -5.54 3.66
C MET A 106 7.19 -5.15 2.53
N VAL A 107 7.44 -6.09 1.61
CA VAL A 107 8.30 -5.88 0.44
C VAL A 107 7.45 -5.42 -0.72
N MET A 108 7.69 -4.20 -1.21
CA MET A 108 6.87 -3.53 -2.21
C MET A 108 7.72 -3.04 -3.38
N ASP A 109 7.06 -2.59 -4.46
CA ASP A 109 7.73 -1.88 -5.54
C ASP A 109 8.52 -0.69 -4.99
N PHE A 110 9.75 -0.51 -5.49
CA PHE A 110 10.45 0.78 -5.37
C PHE A 110 10.04 1.67 -6.54
N VAL A 111 9.56 2.87 -6.24
CA VAL A 111 9.08 3.85 -7.21
C VAL A 111 10.02 5.06 -7.18
N PRO A 112 10.88 5.27 -8.19
CA PRO A 112 12.04 6.16 -8.07
C PRO A 112 11.76 7.65 -8.31
N GLY A 113 10.67 8.02 -8.97
CA GLY A 113 10.41 9.40 -9.42
C GLY A 113 9.89 10.34 -8.33
N GLY A 114 9.72 9.83 -7.08
CA GLY A 114 9.27 10.64 -5.95
C GLY A 114 7.77 10.91 -5.96
N GLU A 115 7.33 11.80 -5.06
CA GLU A 115 5.93 12.14 -4.87
C GLU A 115 5.44 13.12 -5.94
N LEU A 116 4.22 12.87 -6.46
CA LEU A 116 3.52 13.80 -7.36
C LEU A 116 3.34 15.19 -6.71
N PHE A 117 3.16 15.22 -5.39
CA PHE A 117 3.08 16.45 -4.61
C PHE A 117 4.35 17.30 -4.73
N SER A 118 5.52 16.67 -4.62
CA SER A 118 6.80 17.37 -4.75
C SER A 118 6.99 17.96 -6.16
N LEU A 119 6.63 17.19 -7.19
CA LEU A 119 6.67 17.67 -8.57
C LEU A 119 5.69 18.83 -8.81
N LEU A 120 4.46 18.72 -8.26
CA LEU A 120 3.47 19.79 -8.36
C LEU A 120 3.93 21.07 -7.67
N ARG A 121 4.51 20.95 -6.47
CA ARG A 121 5.07 22.13 -5.75
C ARG A 121 6.19 22.80 -6.53
N GLN A 122 7.09 22.04 -7.12
CA GLN A 122 8.19 22.56 -7.94
C GLN A 122 7.68 23.24 -9.21
N SER A 123 6.71 22.63 -9.88
CA SER A 123 6.11 23.14 -11.12
C SER A 123 5.07 24.25 -10.87
N ARG A 124 4.63 24.44 -9.62
CA ARG A 124 3.52 25.31 -9.19
C ARG A 124 2.17 24.89 -9.77
N ARG A 125 2.11 24.59 -11.05
CA ARG A 125 0.93 24.06 -11.75
C ARG A 125 1.36 23.13 -12.88
N PHE A 126 0.52 22.16 -13.20
CA PHE A 126 0.70 21.34 -14.39
C PHE A 126 0.01 21.97 -15.60
N PRO A 127 0.59 21.87 -16.81
CA PRO A 127 -0.13 22.07 -18.05
C PRO A 127 -1.35 21.14 -18.12
N SER A 128 -2.42 21.57 -18.77
CA SER A 128 -3.68 20.82 -18.84
C SER A 128 -3.49 19.39 -19.36
N GLN A 129 -2.62 19.18 -20.33
CA GLN A 129 -2.29 17.86 -20.88
C GLN A 129 -1.66 16.92 -19.81
N VAL A 130 -0.70 17.44 -19.04
CA VAL A 130 -0.02 16.70 -17.97
C VAL A 130 -1.00 16.37 -16.83
N ALA A 131 -1.84 17.35 -16.46
CA ALA A 131 -2.86 17.13 -15.44
C ALA A 131 -3.87 16.04 -15.87
N LYS A 132 -4.34 16.09 -17.11
CA LYS A 132 -5.24 15.06 -17.68
C LYS A 132 -4.60 13.68 -17.67
N PHE A 133 -3.33 13.58 -18.04
CA PHE A 133 -2.59 12.31 -18.03
C PHE A 133 -2.58 11.70 -16.62
N TYR A 134 -2.11 12.43 -15.61
CA TYR A 134 -2.04 11.93 -14.24
C TYR A 134 -3.42 11.62 -13.65
N ILE A 135 -4.41 12.48 -13.87
CA ILE A 135 -5.76 12.25 -13.37
C ILE A 135 -6.39 11.01 -14.02
N SER A 136 -6.15 10.77 -15.30
CA SER A 136 -6.65 9.56 -15.99
C SER A 136 -6.12 8.28 -15.34
N GLU A 137 -4.84 8.23 -14.99
CA GLU A 137 -4.23 7.06 -14.35
C GLU A 137 -4.75 6.85 -12.93
N VAL A 138 -4.91 7.95 -12.16
CA VAL A 138 -5.56 7.88 -10.84
C VAL A 138 -6.99 7.37 -10.98
N ALA A 139 -7.77 7.90 -11.94
CA ALA A 139 -9.15 7.46 -12.16
C ALA A 139 -9.24 5.97 -12.50
N LEU A 140 -8.35 5.46 -13.35
CA LEU A 140 -8.27 4.03 -13.69
C LEU A 140 -7.92 3.16 -12.47
N ALA A 141 -7.00 3.63 -11.62
CA ALA A 141 -6.65 2.93 -10.39
C ALA A 141 -7.82 2.86 -9.40
N ILE A 142 -8.54 3.97 -9.21
CA ILE A 142 -9.70 4.05 -8.32
C ILE A 142 -10.88 3.25 -8.88
N ASP A 143 -11.16 3.32 -10.19
CA ASP A 143 -12.18 2.51 -10.85
C ASP A 143 -11.93 1.02 -10.67
N PHE A 144 -10.66 0.57 -10.83
CA PHE A 144 -10.27 -0.80 -10.55
C PHE A 144 -10.59 -1.21 -9.11
N LEU A 145 -10.23 -0.38 -8.12
CA LEU A 145 -10.52 -0.65 -6.71
C LEU A 145 -12.03 -0.73 -6.44
N HIS A 146 -12.80 0.23 -6.96
CA HIS A 146 -14.25 0.30 -6.79
C HIS A 146 -14.97 -0.90 -7.42
N LYS A 147 -14.55 -1.36 -8.60
CA LYS A 147 -15.07 -2.59 -9.24
C LYS A 147 -14.87 -3.83 -8.38
N HIS A 148 -13.88 -3.80 -7.47
CA HIS A 148 -13.61 -4.88 -6.52
C HIS A 148 -14.09 -4.56 -5.09
N ASN A 149 -15.04 -3.65 -4.95
CA ASN A 149 -15.61 -3.25 -3.66
C ASN A 149 -14.57 -2.75 -2.64
N ILE A 150 -13.49 -2.14 -3.13
CA ILE A 150 -12.44 -1.54 -2.30
C ILE A 150 -12.53 -0.02 -2.40
N ILE A 151 -12.68 0.66 -1.27
CA ILE A 151 -12.63 2.13 -1.18
C ILE A 151 -11.27 2.52 -0.64
N TYR A 152 -10.55 3.41 -1.36
CA TYR A 152 -9.18 3.81 -1.01
C TYR A 152 -9.12 4.78 0.17
N ARG A 153 -9.96 5.81 0.21
CA ARG A 153 -10.23 6.77 1.30
C ARG A 153 -9.12 7.74 1.73
N ASP A 154 -7.93 7.67 1.15
CA ASP A 154 -6.83 8.61 1.46
C ASP A 154 -6.14 9.11 0.17
N LEU A 155 -6.97 9.48 -0.83
CA LEU A 155 -6.45 10.01 -2.09
C LEU A 155 -5.95 11.45 -1.90
N LYS A 156 -4.64 11.61 -2.01
CA LYS A 156 -3.93 12.89 -1.95
C LYS A 156 -2.64 12.79 -2.76
N PRO A 157 -2.09 13.92 -3.26
CA PRO A 157 -0.88 13.90 -4.10
C PRO A 157 0.36 13.30 -3.44
N GLU A 158 0.43 13.29 -2.11
CA GLU A 158 1.50 12.68 -1.32
C GLU A 158 1.49 11.15 -1.41
N ASN A 159 0.30 10.55 -1.60
CA ASN A 159 0.14 9.11 -1.74
C ASN A 159 0.25 8.63 -3.18
N VAL A 160 0.71 9.49 -4.09
CA VAL A 160 0.92 9.20 -5.49
C VAL A 160 2.39 9.36 -5.82
N LEU A 161 3.06 8.27 -6.20
CA LEU A 161 4.45 8.28 -6.65
C LEU A 161 4.54 8.20 -8.17
N ILE A 162 5.65 8.67 -8.71
CA ILE A 162 5.95 8.65 -10.15
C ILE A 162 6.97 7.54 -10.43
N GLY A 163 6.65 6.64 -11.34
CA GLY A 163 7.55 5.57 -11.79
C GLY A 163 8.71 6.09 -12.64
N ALA A 164 9.70 5.23 -12.90
CA ALA A 164 10.81 5.54 -13.80
C ALA A 164 10.36 5.78 -15.25
N ASP A 165 9.23 5.24 -15.62
CA ASP A 165 8.56 5.36 -16.91
C ASP A 165 7.62 6.57 -17.01
N GLY A 166 7.50 7.36 -15.94
CA GLY A 166 6.63 8.53 -15.84
C GLY A 166 5.18 8.21 -15.47
N HIS A 167 4.82 6.93 -15.31
CA HIS A 167 3.49 6.51 -14.87
C HIS A 167 3.33 6.58 -13.36
N LEU A 168 2.09 6.69 -12.87
CA LEU A 168 1.81 6.81 -11.45
C LEU A 168 1.69 5.46 -10.74
N LYS A 169 1.94 5.49 -9.43
CA LYS A 169 1.56 4.41 -8.51
C LYS A 169 0.95 4.99 -7.24
N LEU A 170 -0.27 4.58 -6.93
CA LEU A 170 -0.88 4.82 -5.62
C LEU A 170 -0.20 3.95 -4.57
N ILE A 171 0.16 4.56 -3.46
CA ILE A 171 0.77 3.92 -2.30
C ILE A 171 -0.13 4.12 -1.08
N ASP A 172 0.19 3.48 0.05
CA ASP A 172 -0.47 3.62 1.36
C ASP A 172 -1.96 3.24 1.36
N PHE A 173 -2.23 1.97 1.61
CA PHE A 173 -3.56 1.38 1.70
C PHE A 173 -4.05 1.23 3.15
N GLY A 174 -3.41 1.90 4.11
CA GLY A 174 -3.75 1.81 5.54
C GLY A 174 -5.19 2.22 5.85
N PHE A 175 -5.76 3.14 5.08
CA PHE A 175 -7.16 3.56 5.18
C PHE A 175 -8.09 2.85 4.19
N ALA A 176 -7.58 1.99 3.31
CA ALA A 176 -8.43 1.28 2.37
C ALA A 176 -9.39 0.33 3.10
N LYS A 177 -10.60 0.16 2.57
CA LYS A 177 -11.62 -0.70 3.15
C LYS A 177 -12.33 -1.50 2.09
N VAL A 178 -12.46 -2.81 2.34
CA VAL A 178 -13.35 -3.68 1.59
C VAL A 178 -14.77 -3.49 2.12
N THR A 179 -15.73 -3.20 1.24
CA THR A 179 -17.13 -3.01 1.59
C THR A 179 -17.93 -4.30 1.35
N ALA A 180 -18.76 -4.68 2.32
CA ALA A 180 -19.76 -5.72 2.09
C ALA A 180 -20.83 -5.19 1.14
N GLN A 181 -21.26 -6.01 0.19
CA GLN A 181 -22.03 -5.64 -1.02
C GLN A 181 -23.38 -4.92 -0.84
N SER A 182 -23.88 -4.64 0.35
CA SER A 182 -25.28 -4.23 0.42
C SER A 182 -25.58 -2.79 -0.03
N ASN A 183 -24.67 -1.82 0.14
CA ASN A 183 -24.98 -0.44 -0.30
C ASN A 183 -23.76 0.43 -0.65
N GLY A 184 -22.53 -0.10 -0.66
CA GLY A 184 -21.33 0.70 -0.99
C GLY A 184 -21.03 1.87 -0.02
N MET A 185 -21.85 2.06 1.01
CA MET A 185 -21.68 3.16 1.95
C MET A 185 -20.75 2.80 3.10
N CYS A 186 -19.86 3.71 3.42
CA CYS A 186 -18.95 3.60 4.55
C CYS A 186 -19.16 4.78 5.51
N TRP A 187 -19.48 4.48 6.76
CA TRP A 187 -19.79 5.48 7.79
C TRP A 187 -18.59 5.85 8.68
N THR A 188 -17.41 5.30 8.37
CA THR A 188 -16.20 5.59 9.17
C THR A 188 -15.59 6.89 8.71
N LEU A 189 -15.50 7.88 9.61
CA LEU A 189 -14.76 9.13 9.37
C LEU A 189 -13.27 8.78 9.22
N CYS A 190 -12.67 9.10 8.09
CA CYS A 190 -11.27 8.84 7.79
C CYS A 190 -10.82 9.75 6.63
N GLY A 191 -9.52 9.83 6.45
CA GLY A 191 -8.87 10.71 5.48
C GLY A 191 -7.97 11.72 6.19
N THR A 192 -7.36 12.58 5.41
CA THR A 192 -6.43 13.63 5.89
C THR A 192 -7.08 14.98 5.75
#